data_3c22a4e5c927f86d812a8a43b6c3a118
#
_entry.id   3c22a4e5c927f86d812a8a43b6c3a118
#
_cell.length_a   1.000
_cell.length_b   1.000
_cell.length_c   1.000
_cell.angle_alpha   90.00
_cell.angle_beta   90.00
_cell.angle_gamma   90.00
#
_symmetry.space_group_name_H-M   'P 1'
#
loop_
_entity.id
_entity.type
_entity.pdbx_description
1 polymer ?
#
loop_
_entity_poly.entity_id
_entity_poly.type
_entity_poly.pdbx_seq_one_letter_code
_entity_poly.pdbx_strand_id
1 'polypeptide(L)'
;LLSRRQRQMCIRDSYGPDKQVHRVEGWTNYSTFSLWDTYRAAHPLYTFIEPERVNDMVKSFLAFFEQNGRLPVWNFQGGETDMMIGYHSVPVIVDAYLKGIGDFDAKKALEACVATANIDSYRGIGLYKKYGYVPYNVTDQYNSENWSLSKTLEYAYDDYCIARMAEKLGDKEVADEFYKRSRNYRNVYNPVS
;
A
#
# COMPACT_ATOMS: atom_id res chain seq x y z
N LEU A 1 -1.21 -6.84 -32.47
CA LEU A 1 -2.26 -7.34 -31.55
C LEU A 1 -1.89 -7.11 -30.07
N LEU A 2 -0.62 -7.28 -29.70
CA LEU A 2 -0.11 -6.94 -28.35
C LEU A 2 -0.19 -5.43 -28.05
N SER A 3 0.02 -4.58 -29.05
CA SER A 3 -0.03 -3.12 -28.91
C SER A 3 -1.42 -2.57 -28.54
N ARG A 4 -2.50 -3.25 -28.91
CA ARG A 4 -3.86 -2.82 -28.54
C ARG A 4 -4.23 -3.16 -27.09
N ARG A 5 -3.75 -4.30 -26.57
CA ARG A 5 -3.96 -4.66 -25.16
C ARG A 5 -3.10 -3.80 -24.22
N GLN A 6 -1.86 -3.49 -24.60
CA GLN A 6 -1.04 -2.54 -23.85
C GLN A 6 -1.61 -1.12 -23.88
N ARG A 7 -2.24 -0.68 -24.97
CA ARG A 7 -2.89 0.63 -25.04
C ARG A 7 -4.11 0.75 -24.11
N GLN A 8 -4.77 -0.35 -23.76
CA GLN A 8 -5.89 -0.32 -22.82
C GLN A 8 -5.43 -0.20 -21.35
N MET A 9 -4.17 -0.47 -21.04
CA MET A 9 -3.60 -0.29 -19.70
C MET A 9 -2.95 1.09 -19.51
N CYS A 10 -2.74 1.85 -20.57
CA CYS A 10 -2.15 3.20 -20.56
C CYS A 10 -3.22 4.22 -20.95
N ILE A 11 -4.18 4.44 -20.11
CA ILE A 11 -5.27 5.38 -20.36
C ILE A 11 -4.84 6.75 -19.80
N ARG A 12 -4.82 7.77 -20.64
CA ARG A 12 -4.61 9.16 -20.20
C ARG A 12 -5.78 9.66 -19.37
N ASP A 13 -6.97 9.12 -19.63
CA ASP A 13 -8.20 9.41 -18.90
C ASP A 13 -8.57 8.16 -18.12
N SER A 14 -8.67 8.26 -16.80
CA SER A 14 -9.04 7.15 -15.91
C SER A 14 -10.32 7.48 -15.15
N TYR A 15 -11.18 6.49 -14.99
CA TYR A 15 -12.33 6.57 -14.09
C TYR A 15 -11.86 6.19 -12.69
N GLY A 16 -11.96 7.14 -11.76
CA GLY A 16 -11.46 6.98 -10.39
C GLY A 16 -12.49 6.38 -9.43
N PRO A 17 -12.05 5.99 -8.21
CA PRO A 17 -12.93 5.51 -7.14
C PRO A 17 -13.93 6.58 -6.66
N ASP A 18 -13.67 7.84 -6.89
CA ASP A 18 -14.57 8.97 -6.67
C ASP A 18 -15.66 9.11 -7.75
N LYS A 19 -15.70 8.17 -8.72
CA LYS A 19 -16.64 8.12 -9.85
C LYS A 19 -16.49 9.29 -10.83
N GLN A 20 -15.31 9.89 -10.89
CA GLN A 20 -14.99 10.96 -11.83
C GLN A 20 -13.96 10.49 -12.86
N VAL A 21 -13.92 11.19 -13.99
CA VAL A 21 -12.89 10.98 -15.01
C VAL A 21 -11.73 11.91 -14.71
N HIS A 22 -10.56 11.35 -14.51
CA HIS A 22 -9.32 12.08 -14.27
C HIS A 22 -8.39 11.95 -15.47
N ARG A 23 -7.69 13.03 -15.78
CA ARG A 23 -6.68 13.05 -16.81
C ARG A 23 -5.31 13.32 -16.20
N VAL A 24 -4.33 12.52 -16.61
CA VAL A 24 -2.93 12.72 -16.23
C VAL A 24 -2.11 13.22 -17.41
N GLU A 25 -1.13 14.09 -17.15
CA GLU A 25 -0.22 14.64 -18.14
C GLU A 25 1.23 14.37 -17.74
N GLY A 26 2.05 13.97 -18.71
CA GLY A 26 3.48 13.75 -18.51
C GLY A 26 3.87 12.41 -17.88
N TRP A 27 2.91 11.57 -17.51
CA TRP A 27 3.15 10.22 -16.99
C TRP A 27 2.00 9.27 -17.35
N THR A 28 2.20 7.97 -17.13
CA THR A 28 1.21 6.94 -17.46
C THR A 28 0.47 6.49 -16.20
N ASN A 29 -0.86 6.66 -16.18
CA ASN A 29 -1.67 6.09 -15.11
C ASN A 29 -1.89 4.60 -15.36
N TYR A 30 -1.53 3.78 -14.37
CA TYR A 30 -1.77 2.35 -14.35
C TYR A 30 -2.97 2.03 -13.48
N SER A 31 -3.80 1.10 -13.92
CA SER A 31 -4.91 0.57 -13.14
C SER A 31 -4.81 -0.94 -13.05
N THR A 32 -5.50 -1.51 -12.07
CA THR A 32 -5.54 -2.95 -11.84
C THR A 32 -4.23 -3.49 -11.28
N PHE A 33 -4.14 -3.40 -9.97
CA PHE A 33 -3.02 -3.93 -9.20
C PHE A 33 -3.51 -5.00 -8.22
N SER A 34 -2.84 -6.14 -8.21
CA SER A 34 -3.00 -7.20 -7.21
C SER A 34 -1.80 -7.16 -6.24
N LEU A 35 -1.79 -6.15 -5.37
CA LEU A 35 -0.57 -5.79 -4.64
C LEU A 35 -0.12 -6.85 -3.64
N TRP A 36 -1.04 -7.60 -3.05
CA TRP A 36 -0.71 -8.73 -2.18
C TRP A 36 0.13 -9.80 -2.88
N ASP A 37 -0.12 -10.00 -4.19
CA ASP A 37 0.65 -10.97 -4.98
C ASP A 37 1.97 -10.36 -5.44
N THR A 38 1.93 -9.12 -5.93
CA THR A 38 3.02 -8.56 -6.75
C THR A 38 4.10 -7.87 -5.94
N TYR A 39 3.83 -7.41 -4.71
CA TYR A 39 4.84 -6.78 -3.86
C TYR A 39 6.00 -7.72 -3.52
N ARG A 40 5.74 -9.02 -3.52
CA ARG A 40 6.71 -10.06 -3.10
C ARG A 40 7.90 -10.18 -4.05
N ALA A 41 7.64 -10.10 -5.35
CA ALA A 41 8.68 -10.32 -6.36
C ALA A 41 8.54 -9.44 -7.61
N ALA A 42 7.32 -9.28 -8.16
CA ALA A 42 7.12 -8.59 -9.43
C ALA A 42 7.53 -7.12 -9.35
N HIS A 43 7.01 -6.36 -8.36
CA HIS A 43 7.40 -4.97 -8.19
C HIS A 43 8.89 -4.80 -7.86
N PRO A 44 9.50 -5.57 -6.94
CA PRO A 44 10.95 -5.55 -6.76
C PRO A 44 11.75 -5.81 -8.05
N LEU A 45 11.29 -6.74 -8.89
CA LEU A 45 11.92 -6.99 -10.19
C LEU A 45 11.80 -5.77 -11.13
N TYR A 46 10.63 -5.12 -11.17
CA TYR A 46 10.43 -3.94 -12.02
C TYR A 46 11.37 -2.81 -11.68
N THR A 47 11.81 -2.67 -10.43
CA THR A 47 12.81 -1.66 -10.06
C THR A 47 14.15 -1.82 -10.78
N PHE A 48 14.46 -3.01 -11.29
CA PHE A 48 15.67 -3.28 -12.07
C PHE A 48 15.45 -3.20 -13.58
N ILE A 49 14.31 -3.71 -14.07
CA ILE A 49 14.10 -3.86 -15.52
C ILE A 49 13.28 -2.74 -16.12
N GLU A 50 12.44 -2.04 -15.35
CA GLU A 50 11.52 -1.00 -15.81
C GLU A 50 11.39 0.16 -14.80
N PRO A 51 12.50 0.76 -14.33
CA PRO A 51 12.46 1.74 -13.24
C PRO A 51 11.61 2.97 -13.56
N GLU A 52 11.54 3.40 -14.82
CA GLU A 52 10.70 4.52 -15.24
C GLU A 52 9.22 4.23 -15.04
N ARG A 53 8.78 3.00 -15.32
CA ARG A 53 7.38 2.57 -15.10
C ARG A 53 7.04 2.46 -13.63
N VAL A 54 8.02 2.14 -12.78
CA VAL A 54 7.80 2.10 -11.32
C VAL A 54 7.42 3.49 -10.80
N ASN A 55 8.05 4.56 -11.28
CA ASN A 55 7.63 5.92 -10.94
C ASN A 55 6.17 6.18 -11.28
N ASP A 56 5.74 5.80 -12.48
CA ASP A 56 4.37 5.98 -12.93
C ASP A 56 3.38 5.12 -12.13
N MET A 57 3.78 3.91 -11.72
CA MET A 57 2.97 3.06 -10.85
C MET A 57 2.78 3.72 -9.46
N VAL A 58 3.85 4.26 -8.88
CA VAL A 58 3.75 4.99 -7.60
C VAL A 58 2.88 6.25 -7.75
N LYS A 59 3.05 7.03 -8.82
CA LYS A 59 2.17 8.17 -9.11
C LYS A 59 0.70 7.74 -9.23
N SER A 60 0.44 6.56 -9.82
CA SER A 60 -0.92 6.00 -9.90
C SER A 60 -1.50 5.67 -8.51
N PHE A 61 -0.68 5.13 -7.58
CA PHE A 61 -1.12 4.90 -6.21
C PHE A 61 -1.43 6.19 -5.47
N LEU A 62 -0.62 7.24 -5.67
CA LEU A 62 -0.85 8.54 -5.05
C LEU A 62 -2.10 9.23 -5.61
N ALA A 63 -2.33 9.16 -6.92
CA ALA A 63 -3.56 9.65 -7.53
C ALA A 63 -4.79 8.89 -7.00
N PHE A 64 -4.69 7.58 -6.84
CA PHE A 64 -5.75 6.77 -6.23
C PHE A 64 -6.00 7.17 -4.77
N PHE A 65 -4.94 7.44 -3.99
CA PHE A 65 -5.05 7.92 -2.63
C PHE A 65 -5.81 9.26 -2.54
N GLU A 66 -5.53 10.20 -3.44
CA GLU A 66 -6.23 11.48 -3.49
C GLU A 66 -7.74 11.33 -3.75
N GLN A 67 -8.11 10.33 -4.56
CA GLN A 67 -9.50 10.07 -4.95
C GLN A 67 -10.26 9.22 -3.93
N ASN A 68 -9.56 8.37 -3.18
CA ASN A 68 -10.17 7.35 -2.30
C ASN A 68 -9.91 7.59 -0.80
N GLY A 69 -8.97 8.47 -0.44
CA GLY A 69 -8.54 8.71 0.94
C GLY A 69 -7.63 7.63 1.53
N ARG A 70 -7.29 6.59 0.76
CA ARG A 70 -6.32 5.55 1.12
C ARG A 70 -5.63 4.98 -0.11
N LEU A 71 -4.45 4.42 0.08
CA LEU A 71 -3.71 3.75 -0.97
C LEU A 71 -4.44 2.49 -1.47
N PRO A 72 -4.23 2.08 -2.74
CA PRO A 72 -4.87 0.89 -3.26
C PRO A 72 -4.37 -0.39 -2.60
N VAL A 73 -5.25 -1.37 -2.46
CA VAL A 73 -4.96 -2.75 -2.05
C VAL A 73 -5.10 -3.69 -3.24
N TRP A 74 -6.26 -3.63 -3.90
CA TRP A 74 -6.54 -4.36 -5.12
C TRP A 74 -7.56 -3.57 -5.95
N ASN A 75 -7.09 -2.53 -6.61
CA ASN A 75 -7.96 -1.71 -7.43
C ASN A 75 -8.29 -2.38 -8.76
N PHE A 76 -9.56 -2.34 -9.14
CA PHE A 76 -10.07 -2.92 -10.36
C PHE A 76 -11.24 -2.10 -10.92
N GLN A 77 -11.26 -1.88 -12.23
CA GLN A 77 -12.33 -1.14 -12.92
C GLN A 77 -12.66 0.24 -12.30
N GLY A 78 -11.63 0.98 -11.92
CA GLY A 78 -11.80 2.32 -11.34
C GLY A 78 -12.18 2.35 -9.86
N GLY A 79 -12.32 1.20 -9.20
CA GLY A 79 -12.67 1.11 -7.77
C GLY A 79 -11.69 0.25 -6.98
N GLU A 80 -11.89 0.21 -5.67
CA GLU A 80 -11.18 -0.70 -4.78
C GLU A 80 -12.04 -1.93 -4.51
N THR A 81 -11.45 -3.12 -4.60
CA THR A 81 -12.16 -4.37 -4.34
C THR A 81 -11.90 -4.91 -2.94
N ASP A 82 -10.90 -4.38 -2.23
CA ASP A 82 -10.47 -4.85 -0.92
C ASP A 82 -10.16 -6.35 -0.86
N MET A 83 -9.76 -6.91 -2.00
CA MET A 83 -9.35 -8.29 -2.08
C MET A 83 -8.00 -8.46 -1.38
N MET A 84 -7.86 -9.54 -0.60
CA MET A 84 -6.68 -9.85 0.21
C MET A 84 -6.43 -8.85 1.36
N ILE A 85 -5.41 -9.11 2.13
CA ILE A 85 -5.06 -8.38 3.36
C ILE A 85 -3.87 -7.45 3.15
N GLY A 86 -3.51 -6.68 4.18
CA GLY A 86 -2.40 -5.73 4.13
C GLY A 86 -2.74 -4.42 3.41
N TYR A 87 -1.75 -3.53 3.35
CA TYR A 87 -1.77 -2.30 2.54
C TYR A 87 -0.49 -2.23 1.70
N HIS A 88 -0.31 -3.25 0.85
CA HIS A 88 0.95 -3.57 0.18
C HIS A 88 1.36 -2.63 -0.96
N SER A 89 0.61 -1.57 -1.23
CA SER A 89 1.16 -0.42 -1.97
C SER A 89 2.31 0.24 -1.21
N VAL A 90 2.29 0.16 0.14
CA VAL A 90 3.36 0.69 1.00
C VAL A 90 4.72 0.08 0.70
N PRO A 91 4.93 -1.25 0.78
CA PRO A 91 6.24 -1.82 0.45
C PRO A 91 6.69 -1.53 -0.98
N VAL A 92 5.77 -1.42 -1.94
CA VAL A 92 6.13 -1.05 -3.32
C VAL A 92 6.66 0.37 -3.42
N ILE A 93 5.99 1.33 -2.80
CA ILE A 93 6.42 2.74 -2.73
C ILE A 93 7.78 2.85 -2.03
N VAL A 94 7.90 2.20 -0.88
CA VAL A 94 9.10 2.28 -0.04
C VAL A 94 10.30 1.61 -0.71
N ASP A 95 10.13 0.45 -1.33
CA ASP A 95 11.20 -0.24 -2.07
C ASP A 95 11.71 0.62 -3.22
N ALA A 96 10.81 1.22 -4.01
CA ALA A 96 11.18 2.15 -5.07
C ALA A 96 12.00 3.34 -4.51
N TYR A 97 11.50 3.99 -3.46
CA TYR A 97 12.17 5.14 -2.85
C TYR A 97 13.53 4.79 -2.27
N LEU A 98 13.65 3.67 -1.57
CA LEU A 98 14.91 3.23 -0.96
C LEU A 98 15.98 2.88 -2.00
N LYS A 99 15.56 2.40 -3.17
CA LYS A 99 16.43 2.09 -4.33
C LYS A 99 16.78 3.32 -5.18
N GLY A 100 16.29 4.51 -4.80
CA GLY A 100 16.60 5.75 -5.51
C GLY A 100 15.69 6.03 -6.71
N ILE A 101 14.62 5.27 -6.89
CA ILE A 101 13.56 5.58 -7.85
C ILE A 101 12.63 6.58 -7.17
N GLY A 102 12.71 7.85 -7.54
CA GLY A 102 12.09 8.92 -6.75
C GLY A 102 11.57 10.09 -7.59
N ASP A 103 11.13 9.87 -8.84
CA ASP A 103 10.46 10.89 -9.63
C ASP A 103 8.97 11.01 -9.21
N PHE A 104 8.75 11.06 -7.90
CA PHE A 104 7.46 11.32 -7.25
C PHE A 104 7.69 12.09 -5.95
N ASP A 105 6.64 12.73 -5.42
CA ASP A 105 6.72 13.43 -4.14
C ASP A 105 6.84 12.43 -2.98
N ALA A 106 8.06 12.27 -2.46
CA ALA A 106 8.34 11.31 -1.40
C ALA A 106 7.69 11.68 -0.06
N LYS A 107 7.50 12.98 0.23
CA LYS A 107 6.80 13.41 1.46
C LYS A 107 5.32 13.07 1.38
N LYS A 108 4.68 13.40 0.27
CA LYS A 108 3.30 13.04 0.00
C LYS A 108 3.10 11.52 0.00
N ALA A 109 4.07 10.76 -0.52
CA ALA A 109 4.04 9.31 -0.49
C ALA A 109 4.10 8.76 0.95
N LEU A 110 4.96 9.32 1.81
CA LEU A 110 4.99 8.97 3.23
C LEU A 110 3.66 9.32 3.92
N GLU A 111 3.11 10.52 3.68
CA GLU A 111 1.81 10.92 4.22
C GLU A 111 0.69 9.95 3.82
N ALA A 112 0.65 9.54 2.55
CA ALA A 112 -0.32 8.57 2.07
C ALA A 112 -0.17 7.19 2.73
N CYS A 113 1.07 6.74 2.94
CA CYS A 113 1.37 5.49 3.64
C CYS A 113 0.90 5.56 5.11
N VAL A 114 1.26 6.62 5.83
CA VAL A 114 0.87 6.85 7.23
C VAL A 114 -0.64 6.97 7.37
N ALA A 115 -1.29 7.75 6.50
CA ALA A 115 -2.75 7.91 6.52
C ALA A 115 -3.45 6.57 6.31
N THR A 116 -3.02 5.77 5.33
CA THR A 116 -3.59 4.44 5.05
C THR A 116 -3.44 3.50 6.25
N ALA A 117 -2.26 3.47 6.89
CA ALA A 117 -1.97 2.63 8.06
C ALA A 117 -2.67 3.09 9.36
N ASN A 118 -3.36 4.22 9.33
CA ASN A 118 -4.02 4.82 10.50
C ASN A 118 -5.55 4.92 10.38
N ILE A 119 -6.17 4.32 9.37
CA ILE A 119 -7.64 4.31 9.24
C ILE A 119 -8.23 3.29 10.21
N ASP A 120 -8.62 3.73 11.40
CA ASP A 120 -9.08 2.87 12.49
C ASP A 120 -10.28 2.01 12.12
N SER A 121 -11.17 2.53 11.29
CA SER A 121 -12.37 1.82 10.83
C SER A 121 -12.10 0.79 9.73
N TYR A 122 -10.86 0.69 9.23
CA TYR A 122 -10.56 -0.16 8.11
C TYR A 122 -9.91 -1.48 8.55
N ARG A 123 -10.56 -2.59 8.25
CA ARG A 123 -10.05 -3.98 8.30
C ARG A 123 -9.27 -4.35 9.58
N GLY A 124 -9.72 -3.83 10.73
CA GLY A 124 -9.14 -4.16 12.03
C GLY A 124 -7.88 -3.38 12.39
N ILE A 125 -7.51 -2.33 11.63
CA ILE A 125 -6.35 -1.47 11.94
C ILE A 125 -6.49 -0.83 13.33
N GLY A 126 -7.66 -0.31 13.68
CA GLY A 126 -7.89 0.26 15.01
C GLY A 126 -7.69 -0.75 16.14
N LEU A 127 -8.10 -2.01 15.92
CA LEU A 127 -7.88 -3.09 16.88
C LEU A 127 -6.39 -3.49 16.96
N TYR A 128 -5.72 -3.56 15.80
CA TYR A 128 -4.29 -3.80 15.72
C TYR A 128 -3.47 -2.74 16.46
N LYS A 129 -3.82 -1.46 16.31
CA LYS A 129 -3.18 -0.36 17.05
C LYS A 129 -3.43 -0.46 18.55
N LYS A 130 -4.66 -0.81 18.95
CA LYS A 130 -5.08 -0.88 20.36
C LYS A 130 -4.45 -2.06 21.12
N TYR A 131 -4.44 -3.24 20.50
CA TYR A 131 -4.04 -4.48 21.18
C TYR A 131 -2.63 -4.97 20.79
N GLY A 132 -2.04 -4.39 19.73
CA GLY A 132 -0.80 -4.89 19.14
C GLY A 132 -0.99 -6.17 18.30
N TYR A 133 -2.22 -6.52 17.99
CA TYR A 133 -2.60 -7.60 17.06
C TYR A 133 -4.07 -7.43 16.67
N VAL A 134 -4.49 -8.08 15.59
CA VAL A 134 -5.90 -8.15 15.21
C VAL A 134 -6.56 -9.31 15.97
N PRO A 135 -7.53 -9.09 16.88
CA PRO A 135 -8.18 -10.16 17.59
C PRO A 135 -9.01 -11.07 16.68
N TYR A 136 -9.04 -12.37 16.99
CA TYR A 136 -9.92 -13.33 16.33
C TYR A 136 -11.39 -13.11 16.75
N ASN A 137 -12.32 -13.32 15.83
CA ASN A 137 -13.77 -13.14 16.05
C ASN A 137 -14.23 -11.73 16.43
N VAL A 138 -13.43 -10.72 16.20
CA VAL A 138 -13.91 -9.34 16.25
C VAL A 138 -14.29 -8.92 14.83
N THR A 139 -15.57 -8.63 14.66
CA THR A 139 -16.10 -8.14 13.39
C THR A 139 -15.75 -6.67 13.26
N ASP A 140 -15.05 -6.32 12.19
CA ASP A 140 -15.04 -4.94 11.71
C ASP A 140 -16.12 -4.75 10.65
N GLN A 141 -16.44 -3.50 10.33
CA GLN A 141 -17.53 -3.19 9.41
C GLN A 141 -17.29 -3.66 7.96
N TYR A 142 -16.06 -4.08 7.64
CA TYR A 142 -15.69 -4.44 6.27
C TYR A 142 -15.39 -5.91 6.11
N ASN A 143 -15.10 -6.58 7.23
CA ASN A 143 -14.62 -7.92 7.09
C ASN A 143 -14.82 -8.71 8.40
N SER A 144 -15.63 -9.68 8.36
CA SER A 144 -15.98 -10.51 9.50
C SER A 144 -14.89 -11.47 9.84
N GLU A 145 -13.71 -11.14 9.73
CA GLU A 145 -13.01 -12.08 9.79
C GLU A 145 -11.90 -12.48 10.30
N ASN A 146 -11.72 -13.34 10.26
CA ASN A 146 -10.96 -14.56 10.42
C ASN A 146 -9.47 -14.49 10.03
N TRP A 147 -8.93 -13.58 9.40
CA TRP A 147 -7.51 -13.53 9.03
C TRP A 147 -6.66 -12.74 10.04
N SER A 148 -6.97 -12.88 11.32
CA SER A 148 -6.36 -12.09 12.40
C SER A 148 -4.82 -12.23 12.45
N LEU A 149 -4.32 -13.47 12.34
CA LEU A 149 -2.89 -13.73 12.32
C LEU A 149 -2.24 -13.13 11.07
N SER A 150 -2.79 -13.42 9.91
CA SER A 150 -2.25 -12.92 8.64
C SER A 150 -2.27 -11.40 8.57
N LYS A 151 -3.39 -10.76 8.99
CA LYS A 151 -3.48 -9.29 9.07
C LYS A 151 -2.41 -8.71 10.01
N THR A 152 -2.21 -9.32 11.19
CA THR A 152 -1.21 -8.85 12.15
C THR A 152 0.21 -8.91 11.58
N LEU A 153 0.55 -9.98 10.87
CA LEU A 153 1.87 -10.17 10.28
C LEU A 153 2.11 -9.21 9.09
N GLU A 154 1.12 -9.10 8.22
CA GLU A 154 1.23 -8.23 7.03
C GLU A 154 1.28 -6.75 7.44
N TYR A 155 0.44 -6.31 8.38
CA TYR A 155 0.50 -4.94 8.90
C TYR A 155 1.84 -4.63 9.58
N ALA A 156 2.38 -5.57 10.35
CA ALA A 156 3.69 -5.38 10.98
C ALA A 156 4.83 -5.22 9.95
N TYR A 157 4.73 -5.92 8.83
CA TYR A 157 5.68 -5.76 7.72
C TYR A 157 5.50 -4.42 7.00
N ASP A 158 4.29 -4.04 6.67
CA ASP A 158 3.98 -2.77 6.02
C ASP A 158 4.42 -1.59 6.91
N ASP A 159 4.18 -1.68 8.23
CA ASP A 159 4.63 -0.70 9.22
C ASP A 159 6.16 -0.57 9.25
N TYR A 160 6.89 -1.68 9.14
CA TYR A 160 8.34 -1.63 9.02
C TYR A 160 8.80 -0.85 7.79
N CYS A 161 8.12 -1.04 6.66
CA CYS A 161 8.41 -0.29 5.45
C CYS A 161 8.19 1.21 5.64
N ILE A 162 7.09 1.61 6.27
CA ILE A 162 6.82 3.03 6.60
C ILE A 162 7.96 3.60 7.47
N ALA A 163 8.34 2.89 8.53
CA ALA A 163 9.41 3.32 9.42
C ALA A 163 10.72 3.57 8.66
N ARG A 164 11.09 2.68 7.72
CA ARG A 164 12.30 2.81 6.91
C ARG A 164 12.26 4.02 5.98
N MET A 165 11.10 4.32 5.40
CA MET A 165 10.95 5.50 4.56
C MET A 165 11.00 6.80 5.38
N ALA A 166 10.31 6.83 6.52
CA ALA A 166 10.32 7.96 7.45
C ALA A 166 11.74 8.26 7.96
N GLU A 167 12.49 7.23 8.37
CA GLU A 167 13.89 7.34 8.79
C GLU A 167 14.74 7.98 7.69
N LYS A 168 14.61 7.52 6.44
CA LYS A 168 15.37 8.09 5.30
C LYS A 168 14.97 9.52 4.96
N LEU A 169 13.72 9.91 5.22
CA LEU A 169 13.23 11.28 5.06
C LEU A 169 13.55 12.20 6.25
N GLY A 170 14.07 11.64 7.35
CA GLY A 170 14.42 12.37 8.56
C GLY A 170 13.23 12.64 9.51
N ASP A 171 12.07 12.01 9.27
CA ASP A 171 10.92 12.06 10.17
C ASP A 171 11.08 11.02 11.27
N LYS A 172 11.73 11.44 12.35
CA LYS A 172 12.07 10.54 13.46
C LYS A 172 10.83 10.11 14.25
N GLU A 173 9.85 10.97 14.40
CA GLU A 173 8.64 10.67 15.18
C GLU A 173 7.84 9.55 14.51
N VAL A 174 7.56 9.68 13.23
CA VAL A 174 6.91 8.64 12.44
C VAL A 174 7.75 7.36 12.41
N ALA A 175 9.07 7.47 12.23
CA ALA A 175 9.94 6.30 12.22
C ALA A 175 9.87 5.50 13.53
N ASP A 176 9.99 6.18 14.68
CA ASP A 176 9.96 5.54 16.01
C ASP A 176 8.59 4.87 16.29
N GLU A 177 7.48 5.53 15.95
CA GLU A 177 6.14 4.95 16.07
C GLU A 177 6.01 3.67 15.26
N PHE A 178 6.34 3.73 13.97
CA PHE A 178 6.15 2.60 13.08
C PHE A 178 7.16 1.47 13.30
N TYR A 179 8.38 1.76 13.75
CA TYR A 179 9.30 0.72 14.24
C TYR A 179 8.75 -0.01 15.48
N LYS A 180 8.05 0.68 16.38
CA LYS A 180 7.39 0.04 17.51
C LYS A 180 6.25 -0.87 17.02
N ARG A 181 5.38 -0.37 16.14
CA ARG A 181 4.25 -1.14 15.58
C ARG A 181 4.72 -2.34 14.77
N SER A 182 5.80 -2.22 14.02
CA SER A 182 6.37 -3.32 13.23
C SER A 182 6.78 -4.54 14.05
N ARG A 183 6.94 -4.39 15.37
CA ARG A 183 7.27 -5.50 16.28
C ARG A 183 6.05 -6.28 16.77
N ASN A 184 4.87 -5.86 16.40
CA ASN A 184 3.59 -6.46 16.83
C ASN A 184 3.45 -7.94 16.42
N TYR A 185 4.17 -8.40 15.38
CA TYR A 185 4.22 -9.83 15.04
C TYR A 185 4.65 -10.71 16.21
N ARG A 186 5.40 -10.17 17.20
CA ARG A 186 5.85 -10.90 18.40
C ARG A 186 4.71 -11.27 19.31
N ASN A 187 3.59 -10.53 19.27
CA ASN A 187 2.43 -10.75 20.12
C ASN A 187 1.63 -12.00 19.70
N VAL A 188 1.86 -12.50 18.51
CA VAL A 188 1.20 -13.68 17.96
C VAL A 188 2.15 -14.88 17.79
N TYR A 189 3.40 -14.72 18.19
CA TYR A 189 4.41 -15.78 18.16
C TYR A 189 4.55 -16.42 19.55
N ASN A 190 4.40 -17.74 19.61
CA ASN A 190 4.66 -18.51 20.84
C ASN A 190 6.07 -19.13 20.77
N PRO A 191 7.03 -18.66 21.57
CA PRO A 191 8.41 -19.17 21.53
C PRO A 191 8.59 -20.54 22.20
N VAL A 192 7.53 -21.06 22.84
CA VAL A 192 7.61 -22.28 23.69
C VAL A 192 6.98 -23.51 23.01
N SER A 193 6.34 -23.34 21.87
CA SER A 193 5.65 -24.42 21.12
C SER A 193 6.46 -24.91 19.94
#